data_bf208a6adee6980dc2f985168913cd95
#
_entry.id   bf208a6adee6980dc2f985168913cd95
#
_cell.length_a   1.000
_cell.length_b   1.000
_cell.length_c   1.000
_cell.angle_alpha   90.00
_cell.angle_beta   90.00
_cell.angle_gamma   90.00
#
_symmetry.space_group_name_H-M   'P 1'
#
loop_
_entity.id
_entity.type
_entity.pdbx_description
1 polymer ?
#
loop_
_entity_poly.entity_id
_entity_poly.type
_entity_poly.pdbx_seq_one_letter_code
_entity_poly.pdbx_strand_id
1 'polypeptide(L)'
;MLLVADVLQKYSNYDPVQCGLLCVNLNADNYDRLPNPRQGDVNSANYYQIVNVNNDNFVISKLKKDIPGLLANGYDVILGLKDVYGDVYKRLLNNQRVIDRTKIEHLHSIQSKIISGQGGDCRLHFAIMEYEAWMLALIENYVTNKGQVIADICQQIGVDVTTCDPENIIYHPFPKAKRIFHACGVDYHKHGGESFSFLSTLTVDDYERLRYSGRCASFAKFMDSLLGGDCPELP
;
A
#
# COMPACT_ATOMS: atom_id res chain seq x y z
N MET A 1 -0.55 -2.51 5.75
CA MET A 1 0.41 -3.37 6.50
C MET A 1 0.66 -4.70 5.79
N LEU A 2 -0.35 -5.52 5.51
CA LEU A 2 -0.18 -6.84 4.87
C LEU A 2 0.58 -6.78 3.55
N LEU A 3 0.23 -5.86 2.64
CA LEU A 3 0.93 -5.68 1.37
C LEU A 3 2.43 -5.42 1.55
N VAL A 4 2.81 -4.55 2.50
CA VAL A 4 4.22 -4.22 2.75
C VAL A 4 4.99 -5.43 3.25
N ALA A 5 4.41 -6.19 4.18
CA ALA A 5 5.01 -7.42 4.69
C ALA A 5 5.17 -8.48 3.58
N ASP A 6 4.14 -8.67 2.75
CA ASP A 6 4.16 -9.62 1.64
C ASP A 6 5.23 -9.27 0.61
N VAL A 7 5.34 -8.00 0.24
CA VAL A 7 6.41 -7.50 -0.64
C VAL A 7 7.78 -7.83 -0.08
N LEU A 8 8.08 -7.41 1.14
CA LEU A 8 9.40 -7.61 1.75
C LEU A 8 9.77 -9.09 1.87
N GLN A 9 8.83 -9.93 2.28
CA GLN A 9 9.04 -11.37 2.40
C GLN A 9 9.32 -12.03 1.05
N LYS A 10 8.55 -11.69 0.00
CA LYS A 10 8.74 -12.24 -1.34
C LYS A 10 10.04 -11.78 -2.00
N TYR A 11 10.39 -10.49 -1.89
CA TYR A 11 11.65 -9.98 -2.44
C TYR A 11 12.88 -10.57 -1.76
N SER A 12 12.79 -10.92 -0.48
CA SER A 12 13.85 -11.64 0.24
C SER A 12 13.77 -13.15 0.08
N ASN A 13 12.83 -13.66 -0.72
CA ASN A 13 12.52 -15.09 -0.85
C ASN A 13 12.29 -15.76 0.52
N TYR A 14 11.64 -15.04 1.43
CA TYR A 14 11.41 -15.46 2.83
C TYR A 14 12.70 -15.79 3.62
N ASP A 15 13.87 -15.32 3.16
CA ASP A 15 15.14 -15.54 3.84
C ASP A 15 15.26 -14.62 5.08
N PRO A 16 15.27 -15.18 6.31
CA PRO A 16 15.37 -14.40 7.53
C PRO A 16 16.75 -13.73 7.72
N VAL A 17 17.77 -14.19 7.02
CA VAL A 17 19.11 -13.57 7.04
C VAL A 17 19.11 -12.28 6.23
N GLN A 18 18.40 -12.26 5.11
CA GLN A 18 18.32 -11.10 4.22
C GLN A 18 17.30 -10.06 4.71
N CYS A 19 16.18 -10.51 5.27
CA CYS A 19 15.08 -9.64 5.70
C CYS A 19 14.59 -10.00 7.10
N GLY A 20 14.90 -9.16 8.07
CA GLY A 20 14.26 -9.16 9.38
C GLY A 20 12.97 -8.34 9.32
N LEU A 21 11.87 -8.89 9.81
CA LEU A 21 10.55 -8.27 9.78
C LEU A 21 9.84 -8.40 11.12
N LEU A 22 9.35 -7.28 11.63
CA LEU A 22 8.44 -7.21 12.77
C LEU A 22 7.20 -6.40 12.41
N CYS A 23 6.05 -7.04 12.36
CA CYS A 23 4.77 -6.36 12.21
C CYS A 23 4.17 -6.06 13.58
N VAL A 24 3.93 -4.78 13.84
CA VAL A 24 3.33 -4.29 15.10
C VAL A 24 1.95 -3.73 14.79
N ASN A 25 0.92 -4.27 15.46
CA ASN A 25 -0.41 -3.68 15.44
C ASN A 25 -0.62 -2.86 16.71
N LEU A 26 -1.07 -1.61 16.58
CA LEU A 26 -1.34 -0.75 17.73
C LEU A 26 -2.58 -1.20 18.54
N ASN A 27 -3.45 -2.02 17.95
CA ASN A 27 -4.59 -2.65 18.61
C ASN A 27 -4.26 -4.14 18.85
N ALA A 28 -4.06 -4.52 20.08
CA ALA A 28 -3.63 -5.87 20.49
C ALA A 28 -4.52 -7.01 19.95
N ASP A 29 -5.80 -6.75 19.68
CA ASP A 29 -6.79 -7.75 19.24
C ASP A 29 -6.60 -8.26 17.79
N ASN A 30 -5.66 -7.70 17.02
CA ASN A 30 -5.46 -8.05 15.61
C ASN A 30 -4.08 -8.68 15.30
N TYR A 31 -3.27 -8.97 16.33
CA TYR A 31 -1.93 -9.54 16.16
C TYR A 31 -1.98 -10.96 15.54
N ASP A 32 -3.00 -11.74 15.92
CA ASP A 32 -3.17 -13.13 15.50
C ASP A 32 -3.66 -13.29 14.04
N ARG A 33 -3.96 -12.17 13.36
CA ARG A 33 -4.50 -12.20 11.97
C ARG A 33 -3.43 -12.05 10.90
N LEU A 34 -2.18 -11.83 11.27
CA LEU A 34 -1.07 -11.80 10.32
C LEU A 34 -0.47 -13.20 10.23
N PRO A 35 -0.47 -13.83 9.06
CA PRO A 35 0.03 -15.21 8.90
C PRO A 35 1.52 -15.34 9.23
N ASN A 36 2.32 -14.28 8.98
CA ASN A 36 3.74 -14.23 9.27
C ASN A 36 4.14 -12.86 9.83
N PRO A 37 3.81 -12.55 11.12
CA PRO A 37 4.08 -11.24 11.69
C PRO A 37 5.56 -11.00 12.02
N ARG A 38 6.37 -12.06 11.95
CA ARG A 38 7.81 -12.01 12.24
C ARG A 38 8.60 -12.88 11.28
N GLN A 39 9.78 -12.37 10.88
CA GLN A 39 10.79 -13.08 10.11
C GLN A 39 12.16 -12.55 10.52
N GLY A 40 13.16 -13.41 10.75
CA GLY A 40 14.49 -12.97 11.17
C GLY A 40 14.48 -12.11 12.44
N ASP A 41 15.51 -11.29 12.60
CA ASP A 41 15.67 -10.37 13.72
C ASP A 41 16.47 -9.12 13.33
N VAL A 42 16.86 -8.31 14.32
CA VAL A 42 17.65 -7.08 14.12
C VAL A 42 19.04 -7.28 13.53
N ASN A 43 19.55 -8.52 13.46
CA ASN A 43 20.84 -8.84 12.85
C ASN A 43 20.70 -9.26 11.38
N SER A 44 19.50 -9.32 10.84
CA SER A 44 19.26 -9.54 9.41
C SER A 44 19.90 -8.41 8.60
N ALA A 45 20.27 -8.68 7.33
CA ALA A 45 20.93 -7.70 6.46
C ALA A 45 20.12 -6.40 6.32
N ASN A 46 18.79 -6.54 6.28
CA ASN A 46 17.84 -5.43 6.37
C ASN A 46 16.78 -5.75 7.44
N TYR A 47 16.50 -4.82 8.33
CA TYR A 47 15.47 -4.99 9.36
C TYR A 47 14.36 -3.97 9.20
N TYR A 48 13.13 -4.46 9.14
CA TYR A 48 11.93 -3.65 8.94
C TYR A 48 10.97 -3.77 10.13
N GLN A 49 10.55 -2.64 10.65
CA GLN A 49 9.45 -2.59 11.62
C GLN A 49 8.23 -1.95 10.96
N ILE A 50 7.18 -2.74 10.76
CA ILE A 50 5.92 -2.27 10.17
C ILE A 50 4.92 -2.00 11.27
N VAL A 51 4.46 -0.76 11.39
CA VAL A 51 3.49 -0.33 12.41
C VAL A 51 2.15 0.00 11.74
N ASN A 52 1.09 -0.72 12.10
CA ASN A 52 -0.26 -0.39 11.66
C ASN A 52 -0.88 0.67 12.58
N VAL A 53 -1.15 1.85 12.02
CA VAL A 53 -1.74 2.98 12.77
C VAL A 53 -3.27 2.92 12.81
N ASN A 54 -3.89 2.00 12.05
CA ASN A 54 -5.34 1.75 11.97
C ASN A 54 -6.21 2.92 11.44
N ASN A 55 -5.67 4.12 11.31
CA ASN A 55 -6.40 5.28 10.82
C ASN A 55 -5.46 6.26 10.12
N ASP A 56 -5.74 6.59 8.86
CA ASP A 56 -4.95 7.49 8.04
C ASP A 56 -4.76 8.88 8.63
N ASN A 57 -5.74 9.37 9.40
CA ASN A 57 -5.66 10.67 10.05
C ASN A 57 -4.57 10.71 11.15
N PHE A 58 -4.19 9.55 11.70
CA PHE A 58 -3.17 9.46 12.75
C PHE A 58 -1.76 9.20 12.22
N VAL A 59 -1.58 8.84 10.95
CA VAL A 59 -0.26 8.52 10.38
C VAL A 59 0.73 9.65 10.63
N ILE A 60 0.38 10.89 10.29
CA ILE A 60 1.28 12.04 10.46
C ILE A 60 1.60 12.33 11.93
N SER A 61 0.59 12.31 12.80
CA SER A 61 0.79 12.56 14.22
C SER A 61 1.64 11.47 14.88
N LYS A 62 1.45 10.22 14.46
CA LYS A 62 2.25 9.08 14.92
C LYS A 62 3.70 9.20 14.46
N LEU A 63 3.93 9.50 13.17
CA LEU A 63 5.27 9.74 12.65
C LEU A 63 5.98 10.87 13.40
N LYS A 64 5.35 12.04 13.54
CA LYS A 64 5.93 13.16 14.31
C LYS A 64 6.34 12.78 15.74
N LYS A 65 5.55 11.94 16.39
CA LYS A 65 5.82 11.47 17.74
C LYS A 65 6.99 10.49 17.79
N ASP A 66 7.05 9.56 16.82
CA ASP A 66 7.94 8.40 16.91
C ASP A 66 9.29 8.62 16.22
N ILE A 67 9.37 9.47 15.18
CA ILE A 67 10.60 9.71 14.39
C ILE A 67 11.83 9.97 15.28
N PRO A 68 11.79 10.89 16.28
CA PRO A 68 12.98 11.14 17.09
C PRO A 68 13.49 9.90 17.81
N GLY A 69 12.59 9.07 18.34
CA GLY A 69 12.95 7.84 19.01
C GLY A 69 13.44 6.75 18.06
N LEU A 70 12.85 6.65 16.86
CA LEU A 70 13.29 5.72 15.82
C LEU A 70 14.69 6.04 15.33
N LEU A 71 14.99 7.31 15.02
CA LEU A 71 16.33 7.76 14.62
C LEU A 71 17.35 7.50 15.73
N ALA A 72 17.01 7.77 17.00
CA ALA A 72 17.88 7.49 18.13
C ALA A 72 18.15 5.98 18.33
N ASN A 73 17.24 5.11 17.87
CA ASN A 73 17.39 3.65 17.87
C ASN A 73 18.07 3.11 16.59
N GLY A 74 18.60 3.98 15.72
CA GLY A 74 19.40 3.60 14.55
C GLY A 74 18.59 3.20 13.31
N TYR A 75 17.32 3.59 13.21
CA TYR A 75 16.57 3.42 11.94
C TYR A 75 17.04 4.48 10.94
N ASP A 76 17.51 4.04 9.77
CA ASP A 76 18.06 4.90 8.71
C ASP A 76 16.97 5.55 7.86
N VAL A 77 15.90 4.81 7.58
CA VAL A 77 14.79 5.24 6.71
C VAL A 77 13.45 5.03 7.43
N ILE A 78 12.61 6.05 7.40
CA ILE A 78 11.28 6.02 8.01
C ILE A 78 10.24 6.38 6.94
N LEU A 79 9.37 5.42 6.60
CA LEU A 79 8.34 5.59 5.58
C LEU A 79 6.96 5.67 6.23
N GLY A 80 6.19 6.69 5.87
CA GLY A 80 4.78 6.77 6.14
C GLY A 80 3.97 6.42 4.89
N LEU A 81 2.92 5.62 5.04
CA LEU A 81 1.96 5.33 3.98
C LEU A 81 0.55 5.57 4.49
N LYS A 82 -0.27 6.29 3.72
CA LYS A 82 -1.68 6.55 4.03
C LYS A 82 -2.53 6.65 2.77
N ASP A 83 -3.81 6.33 2.91
CA ASP A 83 -4.80 6.56 1.87
C ASP A 83 -5.11 8.06 1.71
N VAL A 84 -5.34 8.49 0.46
CA VAL A 84 -5.84 9.86 0.18
C VAL A 84 -7.33 9.97 0.47
N TYR A 85 -8.10 8.90 0.20
CA TYR A 85 -9.54 8.88 0.33
C TYR A 85 -10.01 9.02 1.79
N GLY A 86 -9.92 10.22 2.32
CA GLY A 86 -10.30 10.53 3.70
C GLY A 86 -11.08 11.85 3.81
N ASP A 87 -11.50 12.19 5.02
CA ASP A 87 -12.33 13.39 5.28
C ASP A 87 -11.63 14.70 4.90
N VAL A 88 -10.30 14.74 5.01
CA VAL A 88 -9.51 15.92 4.63
C VAL A 88 -9.64 16.17 3.13
N TYR A 89 -9.42 15.13 2.32
CA TYR A 89 -9.51 15.25 0.86
C TYR A 89 -10.95 15.52 0.40
N LYS A 90 -11.95 14.83 0.97
CA LYS A 90 -13.38 15.07 0.66
C LYS A 90 -13.78 16.52 0.93
N ARG A 91 -13.32 17.11 2.03
CA ARG A 91 -13.58 18.53 2.35
C ARG A 91 -12.90 19.49 1.38
N LEU A 92 -11.66 19.19 0.95
CA LEU A 92 -10.96 19.99 -0.06
C LEU A 92 -11.68 20.01 -1.41
N LEU A 93 -12.47 18.98 -1.71
CA LEU A 93 -13.27 18.85 -2.91
C LEU A 93 -14.70 19.34 -2.74
N ASN A 94 -15.08 19.93 -1.59
CA ASN A 94 -16.49 20.24 -1.27
C ASN A 94 -17.41 19.03 -1.48
N ASN A 95 -16.95 17.83 -1.11
CA ASN A 95 -17.61 16.54 -1.29
C ASN A 95 -17.90 16.13 -2.76
N GLN A 96 -17.26 16.75 -3.73
CA GLN A 96 -17.32 16.29 -5.12
C GLN A 96 -16.60 14.94 -5.27
N ARG A 97 -17.14 14.05 -6.09
CA ARG A 97 -16.60 12.70 -6.33
C ARG A 97 -15.67 12.70 -7.55
N VAL A 98 -14.57 13.42 -7.45
CA VAL A 98 -13.57 13.54 -8.52
C VAL A 98 -12.16 13.26 -7.99
N ILE A 99 -11.26 12.86 -8.88
CA ILE A 99 -9.85 12.75 -8.59
C ILE A 99 -9.19 14.04 -9.08
N ASP A 100 -8.77 14.89 -8.14
CA ASP A 100 -8.08 16.14 -8.43
C ASP A 100 -6.61 16.00 -8.07
N ARG A 101 -5.78 15.71 -9.07
CA ARG A 101 -4.34 15.49 -8.90
C ARG A 101 -3.64 16.69 -8.29
N THR A 102 -4.00 17.89 -8.70
CA THR A 102 -3.39 19.13 -8.19
C THR A 102 -3.62 19.28 -6.68
N LYS A 103 -4.84 18.98 -6.21
CA LYS A 103 -5.14 19.02 -4.77
C LYS A 103 -4.46 17.89 -4.01
N ILE A 104 -4.34 16.71 -4.60
CA ILE A 104 -3.61 15.57 -4.00
C ILE A 104 -2.14 15.93 -3.83
N GLU A 105 -1.48 16.47 -4.88
CA GLU A 105 -0.08 16.88 -4.85
C GLU A 105 0.16 18.01 -3.85
N HIS A 106 -0.73 18.98 -3.80
CA HIS A 106 -0.66 20.05 -2.82
C HIS A 106 -0.75 19.52 -1.38
N LEU A 107 -1.73 18.63 -1.10
CA LEU A 107 -1.88 17.98 0.19
C LEU A 107 -0.64 17.16 0.55
N HIS A 108 -0.12 16.37 -0.40
CA HIS A 108 1.10 15.60 -0.23
C HIS A 108 2.30 16.49 0.09
N SER A 109 2.50 17.56 -0.67
CA SER A 109 3.61 18.53 -0.46
C SER A 109 3.59 19.13 0.96
N ILE A 110 2.42 19.57 1.44
CA ILE A 110 2.29 20.12 2.79
C ILE A 110 2.63 19.06 3.84
N GLN A 111 2.05 17.87 3.73
CA GLN A 111 2.22 16.82 4.73
C GLN A 111 3.62 16.22 4.71
N SER A 112 4.23 16.07 3.54
CA SER A 112 5.62 15.61 3.39
C SER A 112 6.63 16.58 4.02
N LYS A 113 6.44 17.90 3.87
CA LYS A 113 7.27 18.91 4.53
C LYS A 113 7.23 18.81 6.06
N ILE A 114 6.08 18.45 6.63
CA ILE A 114 5.95 18.23 8.08
C ILE A 114 6.82 17.05 8.53
N ILE A 115 6.88 15.98 7.72
CA ILE A 115 7.60 14.76 8.06
C ILE A 115 9.10 14.92 7.80
N SER A 116 9.51 15.41 6.63
CA SER A 116 10.92 15.65 6.30
C SER A 116 11.59 16.67 7.25
N GLY A 117 10.83 17.59 7.80
CA GLY A 117 11.31 18.55 8.80
C GLY A 117 11.66 17.94 10.18
N GLN A 118 11.37 16.63 10.40
CA GLN A 118 11.74 15.96 11.67
C GLN A 118 13.21 15.49 11.69
N GLY A 119 13.93 15.56 10.58
CA GLY A 119 15.30 15.06 10.41
C GLY A 119 15.35 13.61 9.90
N GLY A 120 16.56 13.19 9.51
CA GLY A 120 16.77 11.85 8.92
C GLY A 120 16.12 11.67 7.54
N ASP A 121 16.18 10.45 7.01
CA ASP A 121 15.48 10.09 5.76
C ASP A 121 14.04 9.66 6.08
N CYS A 122 13.17 10.67 6.17
CA CYS A 122 11.76 10.47 6.49
C CYS A 122 10.89 10.86 5.30
N ARG A 123 10.15 9.90 4.76
CA ARG A 123 9.32 10.06 3.56
C ARG A 123 7.86 9.72 3.84
N LEU A 124 6.94 10.51 3.26
CA LEU A 124 5.51 10.25 3.32
C LEU A 124 5.01 9.86 1.93
N HIS A 125 4.30 8.75 1.84
CA HIS A 125 3.67 8.25 0.63
C HIS A 125 2.15 8.26 0.76
N PHE A 126 1.49 8.48 -0.37
CA PHE A 126 0.04 8.38 -0.48
C PHE A 126 -0.32 7.18 -1.37
N ALA A 127 -1.19 6.30 -0.90
CA ALA A 127 -1.98 5.46 -1.78
C ALA A 127 -3.08 6.35 -2.38
N ILE A 128 -3.01 6.63 -3.69
CA ILE A 128 -3.95 7.55 -4.34
C ILE A 128 -5.34 6.94 -4.34
N MET A 129 -6.28 7.69 -3.77
CA MET A 129 -7.60 7.27 -3.35
C MET A 129 -7.50 6.27 -2.19
N GLU A 130 -7.32 5.00 -2.44
CA GLU A 130 -7.23 3.93 -1.45
C GLU A 130 -6.23 2.88 -1.94
N TYR A 131 -5.65 2.10 -1.04
CA TYR A 131 -4.76 1.00 -1.40
C TYR A 131 -5.46 -0.03 -2.30
N GLU A 132 -6.79 -0.09 -2.31
CA GLU A 132 -7.56 -0.91 -3.23
C GLU A 132 -7.38 -0.51 -4.70
N ALA A 133 -6.90 0.70 -5.01
CA ALA A 133 -6.49 1.03 -6.38
C ALA A 133 -5.31 0.16 -6.83
N TRP A 134 -4.33 -0.06 -5.96
CA TRP A 134 -3.20 -0.95 -6.21
C TRP A 134 -3.64 -2.41 -6.34
N MET A 135 -4.56 -2.86 -5.46
CA MET A 135 -5.16 -4.19 -5.58
C MET A 135 -5.83 -4.41 -6.94
N LEU A 136 -6.62 -3.43 -7.40
CA LEU A 136 -7.30 -3.52 -8.70
C LEU A 136 -6.30 -3.63 -9.86
N ALA A 137 -5.16 -2.94 -9.78
CA ALA A 137 -4.11 -3.03 -10.79
C ALA A 137 -3.37 -4.39 -10.79
N LEU A 138 -3.42 -5.14 -9.69
CA LEU A 138 -2.78 -6.44 -9.48
C LEU A 138 -3.77 -7.62 -9.50
N ILE A 139 -5.06 -7.38 -9.75
CA ILE A 139 -6.12 -8.35 -9.46
C ILE A 139 -6.18 -9.54 -10.43
N GLU A 140 -5.55 -9.45 -11.60
CA GLU A 140 -5.70 -10.40 -12.70
C GLU A 140 -5.39 -11.85 -12.30
N ASN A 141 -4.24 -12.07 -11.66
CA ASN A 141 -3.83 -13.39 -11.22
C ASN A 141 -4.79 -13.99 -10.18
N TYR A 142 -5.31 -13.14 -9.27
CA TYR A 142 -6.29 -13.60 -8.30
C TYR A 142 -7.58 -14.07 -8.97
N VAL A 143 -8.11 -13.30 -9.92
CA VAL A 143 -9.34 -13.64 -10.68
C VAL A 143 -9.15 -14.95 -11.44
N THR A 144 -8.02 -15.09 -12.14
CA THR A 144 -7.67 -16.31 -12.91
C THR A 144 -7.54 -17.53 -12.00
N ASN A 145 -6.88 -17.40 -10.86
CA ASN A 145 -6.71 -18.48 -9.87
C ASN A 145 -8.05 -18.91 -9.23
N LYS A 146 -9.07 -18.06 -9.26
CA LYS A 146 -10.44 -18.39 -8.86
C LYS A 146 -11.28 -18.99 -10.00
N GLY A 147 -10.65 -19.26 -11.15
CA GLY A 147 -11.34 -19.84 -12.30
C GLY A 147 -12.29 -18.88 -13.03
N GLN A 148 -12.10 -17.56 -12.82
CA GLN A 148 -12.89 -16.52 -13.46
C GLN A 148 -12.15 -15.91 -14.65
N VAL A 149 -12.89 -15.37 -15.62
CA VAL A 149 -12.34 -14.67 -16.77
C VAL A 149 -12.29 -13.18 -16.47
N ILE A 150 -11.10 -12.58 -16.49
CA ILE A 150 -10.91 -11.18 -16.12
C ILE A 150 -11.71 -10.22 -17.00
N ALA A 151 -11.85 -10.51 -18.31
CA ALA A 151 -12.64 -9.68 -19.22
C ALA A 151 -14.12 -9.60 -18.82
N ASP A 152 -14.72 -10.73 -18.39
CA ASP A 152 -16.10 -10.78 -17.93
C ASP A 152 -16.28 -9.96 -16.63
N ILE A 153 -15.30 -10.05 -15.74
CA ILE A 153 -15.28 -9.25 -14.50
C ILE A 153 -15.16 -7.75 -14.83
N CYS A 154 -14.26 -7.37 -15.74
CA CYS A 154 -14.11 -5.98 -16.18
C CYS A 154 -15.42 -5.43 -16.78
N GLN A 155 -16.12 -6.23 -17.59
CA GLN A 155 -17.44 -5.87 -18.11
C GLN A 155 -18.47 -5.66 -17.00
N GLN A 156 -18.53 -6.54 -16.00
CA GLN A 156 -19.46 -6.44 -14.87
C GLN A 156 -19.23 -5.20 -14.01
N ILE A 157 -17.98 -4.82 -13.77
CA ILE A 157 -17.66 -3.63 -12.97
C ILE A 157 -17.62 -2.35 -13.79
N GLY A 158 -17.66 -2.45 -15.13
CA GLY A 158 -17.65 -1.32 -16.05
C GLY A 158 -16.32 -0.59 -16.14
N VAL A 159 -15.20 -1.29 -15.88
CA VAL A 159 -13.84 -0.75 -15.95
C VAL A 159 -12.88 -1.88 -16.32
N ASP A 160 -12.03 -1.64 -17.30
CA ASP A 160 -10.93 -2.56 -17.63
C ASP A 160 -9.73 -2.30 -16.72
N VAL A 161 -9.64 -3.07 -15.63
CA VAL A 161 -8.56 -2.95 -14.64
C VAL A 161 -7.22 -3.51 -15.12
N THR A 162 -7.17 -4.18 -16.26
CA THR A 162 -5.93 -4.72 -16.83
C THR A 162 -5.11 -3.65 -17.56
N THR A 163 -5.80 -2.66 -18.14
CA THR A 163 -5.18 -1.61 -18.95
C THR A 163 -5.29 -0.21 -18.35
N CYS A 164 -6.36 0.06 -17.58
CA CYS A 164 -6.55 1.37 -16.98
C CYS A 164 -5.57 1.64 -15.83
N ASP A 165 -5.39 2.91 -15.48
CA ASP A 165 -4.78 3.33 -14.22
C ASP A 165 -5.87 3.58 -13.15
N PRO A 166 -6.06 2.66 -12.18
CA PRO A 166 -7.10 2.81 -11.16
C PRO A 166 -6.95 4.09 -10.33
N GLU A 167 -5.73 4.57 -10.10
CA GLU A 167 -5.48 5.82 -9.37
C GLU A 167 -6.00 7.07 -10.11
N ASN A 168 -6.14 6.99 -11.42
CA ASN A 168 -6.58 8.13 -12.24
C ASN A 168 -8.07 8.13 -12.53
N ILE A 169 -8.71 6.95 -12.56
CA ILE A 169 -10.08 6.83 -13.05
C ILE A 169 -11.09 6.32 -12.03
N ILE A 170 -10.65 5.73 -10.91
CA ILE A 170 -11.55 5.15 -9.91
C ILE A 170 -11.53 5.98 -8.62
N TYR A 171 -12.48 6.89 -8.47
CA TYR A 171 -12.58 7.77 -7.29
C TYR A 171 -12.73 7.01 -5.96
N HIS A 172 -13.42 5.87 -5.94
CA HIS A 172 -13.60 5.03 -4.75
C HIS A 172 -13.36 3.56 -5.13
N PRO A 173 -12.10 3.08 -5.04
CA PRO A 173 -11.72 1.74 -5.49
C PRO A 173 -12.36 0.60 -4.71
N PHE A 174 -12.57 0.74 -3.39
CA PHE A 174 -13.09 -0.32 -2.53
C PHE A 174 -14.39 -0.99 -3.04
N PRO A 175 -15.45 -0.28 -3.48
CA PRO A 175 -16.66 -0.93 -4.02
C PRO A 175 -16.39 -1.77 -5.26
N LYS A 176 -15.42 -1.37 -6.11
CA LYS A 176 -15.04 -2.15 -7.29
C LYS A 176 -14.30 -3.42 -6.88
N ALA A 177 -13.32 -3.30 -5.96
CA ALA A 177 -12.63 -4.45 -5.40
C ALA A 177 -13.64 -5.43 -4.76
N LYS A 178 -14.55 -4.95 -3.91
CA LYS A 178 -15.59 -5.78 -3.29
C LYS A 178 -16.42 -6.56 -4.32
N ARG A 179 -16.80 -5.93 -5.44
CA ARG A 179 -17.57 -6.60 -6.52
C ARG A 179 -16.74 -7.70 -7.20
N ILE A 180 -15.44 -7.48 -7.43
CA ILE A 180 -14.55 -8.49 -8.02
C ILE A 180 -14.43 -9.70 -7.08
N PHE A 181 -14.15 -9.46 -5.80
CA PHE A 181 -14.05 -10.54 -4.82
C PHE A 181 -15.36 -11.33 -4.72
N HIS A 182 -16.49 -10.65 -4.71
CA HIS A 182 -17.81 -11.30 -4.71
C HIS A 182 -18.03 -12.17 -5.96
N ALA A 183 -17.63 -11.70 -7.14
CA ALA A 183 -17.69 -12.50 -8.37
C ALA A 183 -16.77 -13.72 -8.31
N CYS A 184 -15.70 -13.68 -7.51
CA CYS A 184 -14.81 -14.79 -7.21
C CYS A 184 -15.31 -15.66 -6.03
N GLY A 185 -16.54 -15.47 -5.56
CA GLY A 185 -17.13 -16.23 -4.46
C GLY A 185 -16.62 -15.84 -3.07
N VAL A 186 -16.07 -14.63 -2.91
CA VAL A 186 -15.48 -14.15 -1.64
C VAL A 186 -16.16 -12.85 -1.20
N ASP A 187 -16.59 -12.78 0.04
CA ASP A 187 -17.13 -11.53 0.61
C ASP A 187 -16.00 -10.70 1.23
N TYR A 188 -15.53 -9.70 0.48
CA TYR A 188 -14.39 -8.86 0.85
C TYR A 188 -14.75 -7.79 1.88
N HIS A 189 -13.97 -7.79 2.97
CA HIS A 189 -14.03 -6.79 4.03
C HIS A 189 -12.66 -6.13 4.22
N LYS A 190 -12.59 -4.78 4.26
CA LYS A 190 -11.34 -4.00 4.36
C LYS A 190 -10.37 -4.48 5.46
N HIS A 191 -10.89 -5.07 6.52
CA HIS A 191 -10.13 -5.52 7.70
C HIS A 191 -10.23 -7.04 7.91
N GLY A 192 -10.66 -7.78 6.90
CA GLY A 192 -10.77 -9.23 6.92
C GLY A 192 -9.48 -9.93 6.46
N GLY A 193 -9.50 -11.27 6.52
CA GLY A 193 -8.40 -12.13 6.05
C GLY A 193 -8.33 -12.28 4.52
N GLU A 194 -9.29 -11.73 3.78
CA GLU A 194 -9.42 -11.88 2.33
C GLU A 194 -8.28 -11.20 1.57
N SER A 195 -7.75 -10.09 2.12
CA SER A 195 -6.55 -9.42 1.58
C SER A 195 -5.35 -10.36 1.55
N PHE A 196 -5.21 -11.26 2.54
CA PHE A 196 -4.15 -12.26 2.54
C PHE A 196 -4.32 -13.29 1.42
N SER A 197 -5.54 -13.79 1.23
CA SER A 197 -5.85 -14.72 0.12
C SER A 197 -5.52 -14.10 -1.24
N PHE A 198 -5.76 -12.81 -1.42
CA PHE A 198 -5.36 -12.07 -2.61
C PHE A 198 -3.82 -11.98 -2.73
N LEU A 199 -3.13 -11.49 -1.69
CA LEU A 199 -1.69 -11.30 -1.70
C LEU A 199 -0.95 -12.62 -1.94
N SER A 200 -1.44 -13.75 -1.41
CA SER A 200 -0.82 -15.07 -1.61
C SER A 200 -0.81 -15.53 -3.07
N THR A 201 -1.63 -14.94 -3.94
CA THR A 201 -1.62 -15.25 -5.38
C THR A 201 -0.62 -14.44 -6.18
N LEU A 202 -0.06 -13.36 -5.60
CA LEU A 202 0.88 -12.48 -6.28
C LEU A 202 2.31 -13.03 -6.20
N THR A 203 3.11 -12.67 -7.17
CA THR A 203 4.54 -12.96 -7.26
C THR A 203 5.35 -11.66 -7.24
N VAL A 204 6.68 -11.76 -7.14
CA VAL A 204 7.58 -10.61 -7.33
C VAL A 204 7.37 -9.99 -8.71
N ASP A 205 7.22 -10.82 -9.75
CA ASP A 205 7.01 -10.34 -11.13
C ASP A 205 5.72 -9.51 -11.27
N ASP A 206 4.67 -9.81 -10.49
CA ASP A 206 3.43 -9.02 -10.50
C ASP A 206 3.68 -7.62 -9.93
N TYR A 207 4.45 -7.53 -8.85
CA TYR A 207 4.83 -6.25 -8.25
C TYR A 207 5.73 -5.44 -9.18
N GLU A 208 6.75 -6.07 -9.79
CA GLU A 208 7.65 -5.41 -10.74
C GLU A 208 6.89 -4.97 -12.00
N ARG A 209 6.00 -5.82 -12.52
CA ARG A 209 5.16 -5.44 -13.66
C ARG A 209 4.33 -4.19 -13.37
N LEU A 210 3.70 -4.09 -12.20
CA LEU A 210 2.96 -2.88 -11.83
C LEU A 210 3.90 -1.69 -11.61
N ARG A 211 5.02 -1.89 -10.91
CA ARG A 211 6.01 -0.86 -10.61
C ARG A 211 6.51 -0.14 -11.88
N TYR A 212 6.76 -0.90 -12.96
CA TYR A 212 7.28 -0.36 -14.22
C TYR A 212 6.23 -0.17 -15.32
N SER A 213 4.96 -0.38 -15.04
CA SER A 213 3.89 -0.26 -16.04
C SER A 213 3.52 1.17 -16.42
N GLY A 214 3.94 2.16 -15.64
CA GLY A 214 3.43 3.53 -15.69
C GLY A 214 2.04 3.72 -15.08
N ARG A 215 1.40 2.66 -14.59
CA ARG A 215 0.12 2.68 -13.85
C ARG A 215 0.40 2.78 -12.35
N CYS A 216 -0.54 3.35 -11.60
CA CYS A 216 -0.40 3.48 -10.15
C CYS A 216 0.95 4.10 -9.74
N ALA A 217 1.24 5.31 -10.23
CA ALA A 217 2.51 5.98 -9.98
C ALA A 217 2.84 6.13 -8.49
N SER A 218 1.84 6.19 -7.62
CA SER A 218 2.07 6.22 -6.17
C SER A 218 2.58 4.89 -5.63
N PHE A 219 2.13 3.76 -6.20
CA PHE A 219 2.66 2.44 -5.90
C PHE A 219 4.15 2.35 -6.27
N ALA A 220 4.52 2.73 -7.50
CA ALA A 220 5.90 2.70 -7.96
C ALA A 220 6.82 3.50 -7.03
N LYS A 221 6.47 4.76 -6.73
CA LYS A 221 7.22 5.61 -5.81
C LYS A 221 7.36 5.03 -4.39
N PHE A 222 6.31 4.38 -3.90
CA PHE A 222 6.36 3.71 -2.60
C PHE A 222 7.31 2.49 -2.64
N MET A 223 7.21 1.65 -3.68
CA MET A 223 8.07 0.49 -3.86
C MET A 223 9.55 0.87 -3.98
N ASP A 224 9.86 1.95 -4.74
CA ASP A 224 11.23 2.47 -4.86
C ASP A 224 11.80 2.89 -3.51
N SER A 225 11.01 3.58 -2.70
CA SER A 225 11.43 3.97 -1.35
C SER A 225 11.56 2.78 -0.40
N LEU A 226 10.69 1.77 -0.53
CA LEU A 226 10.69 0.58 0.32
C LEU A 226 11.87 -0.35 0.05
N LEU A 227 12.23 -0.50 -1.22
CA LEU A 227 13.26 -1.43 -1.69
C LEU A 227 14.64 -0.78 -1.89
N GLY A 228 14.77 0.54 -1.64
CA GLY A 228 16.03 1.27 -1.77
C GLY A 228 16.49 1.46 -3.22
N GLY A 229 15.59 1.39 -4.20
CA GLY A 229 15.87 1.68 -5.60
C GLY A 229 15.79 3.16 -5.92
N ASP A 230 16.70 3.67 -6.74
CA ASP A 230 16.54 4.97 -7.39
C ASP A 230 15.42 4.84 -8.43
N CYS A 231 14.34 5.61 -8.26
CA CYS A 231 13.32 5.73 -9.28
C CYS A 231 13.94 6.44 -10.50
N PRO A 232 14.01 5.83 -11.70
CA PRO A 232 14.28 6.62 -12.88
C PRO A 232 13.17 7.67 -12.98
N GLU A 233 13.56 8.94 -13.07
CA GLU A 233 12.59 10.03 -13.30
C GLU A 233 11.80 9.66 -14.56
N LEU A 234 10.52 9.39 -14.39
CA LEU A 234 9.61 9.16 -15.52
C LEU A 234 9.48 10.49 -16.27
N PRO A 235 9.60 10.45 -17.61
CA PRO A 235 9.53 11.62 -18.47
C PRO A 235 8.17 12.34 -18.42
#